data_4e32e9b394bcd5ae45f4cb30ebee9bd6
#
_entry.id   4e32e9b394bcd5ae45f4cb30ebee9bd6
#
_cell.length_a   1.000
_cell.length_b   1.000
_cell.length_c   1.000
_cell.angle_alpha   90.00
_cell.angle_beta   90.00
_cell.angle_gamma   90.00
#
_symmetry.space_group_name_H-M   'P 1'
#
loop_
_entity.id
_entity.type
_entity.pdbx_description
1 polymer ?
#
loop_
_entity_poly.entity_id
_entity_poly.type
_entity_poly.pdbx_seq_one_letter_code
_entity_poly.pdbx_strand_id
1 'polypeptide(L)'
;MKFQSRKTASGELYDNTKKTAAHKKLPFGTKVKVTNIKNRKSIIVKINDRGPFVKGRIIDLSGSAFSSIAKLSAGVIKVKIEVIQ
;
A
#
# COMPACT_ATOMS: atom_id res chain seq x y z
N MET A 1 0.15 10.16 17.05
CA MET A 1 -1.06 10.44 16.25
C MET A 1 -2.12 9.42 16.54
N LYS A 2 -3.33 9.89 16.79
CA LYS A 2 -4.45 9.01 17.05
C LYS A 2 -4.76 8.05 15.89
N PHE A 3 -4.36 8.42 14.67
CA PHE A 3 -4.59 7.58 13.52
C PHE A 3 -3.74 6.33 13.49
N GLN A 4 -2.65 6.33 14.25
CA GLN A 4 -1.76 5.19 14.35
C GLN A 4 -2.39 4.02 15.11
N SER A 5 -3.46 4.29 15.88
CA SER A 5 -4.09 3.24 16.67
C SER A 5 -5.25 2.56 15.94
N ARG A 6 -5.52 2.92 14.69
CA ARG A 6 -6.58 2.30 13.91
C ARG A 6 -6.21 0.86 13.53
N LYS A 7 -7.14 -0.07 13.73
CA LYS A 7 -6.93 -1.44 13.29
C LYS A 7 -7.25 -1.58 11.81
N THR A 8 -6.41 -2.33 11.12
CA THR A 8 -6.67 -2.70 9.74
C THR A 8 -7.58 -3.93 9.69
N ALA A 9 -8.02 -4.29 8.49
CA ALA A 9 -8.89 -5.44 8.32
C ALA A 9 -8.25 -6.76 8.76
N SER A 10 -6.92 -6.85 8.76
CA SER A 10 -6.21 -8.04 9.23
C SER A 10 -6.17 -8.15 10.75
N GLY A 11 -6.57 -7.09 11.47
CA GLY A 11 -6.45 -7.02 12.91
C GLY A 11 -5.16 -6.38 13.39
N GLU A 12 -4.21 -6.13 12.50
CA GLU A 12 -2.99 -5.41 12.84
C GLU A 12 -3.29 -3.92 13.03
N LEU A 13 -2.55 -3.27 13.91
CA LEU A 13 -2.64 -1.83 14.03
C LEU A 13 -2.02 -1.18 12.80
N TYR A 14 -2.67 -0.15 12.27
CA TYR A 14 -2.10 0.62 11.18
C TYR A 14 -0.87 1.37 11.68
N ASP A 15 0.21 1.26 10.93
CA ASP A 15 1.44 1.96 11.24
C ASP A 15 1.98 2.60 9.96
N ASN A 16 1.88 3.91 9.89
CA ASN A 16 2.27 4.68 8.71
C ASN A 16 3.74 4.54 8.36
N THR A 17 4.58 4.10 9.30
CA THR A 17 6.02 3.95 9.08
C THR A 17 6.38 2.59 8.50
N LYS A 18 5.45 1.65 8.46
CA LYS A 18 5.71 0.32 7.93
C LYS A 18 5.29 0.22 6.47
N LYS A 19 5.92 -0.69 5.74
CA LYS A 19 5.67 -0.90 4.31
C LYS A 19 4.50 -1.85 4.14
N THR A 20 3.30 -1.30 4.20
CA THR A 20 2.06 -2.09 4.09
C THR A 20 1.12 -1.47 3.07
N ALA A 21 0.08 -2.22 2.72
CA ALA A 21 -0.89 -1.76 1.75
C ALA A 21 -2.24 -2.43 1.95
N ALA A 22 -3.27 -1.80 1.40
CA ALA A 22 -4.60 -2.37 1.31
C ALA A 22 -4.85 -2.87 -0.11
N HIS A 23 -5.44 -4.05 -0.22
CA HIS A 23 -5.84 -4.63 -1.49
C HIS A 23 -7.17 -5.36 -1.29
N LYS A 24 -8.01 -5.34 -2.33
CA LYS A 24 -9.38 -5.87 -2.19
C LYS A 24 -9.43 -7.39 -2.00
N LYS A 25 -8.51 -8.13 -2.61
CA LYS A 25 -8.63 -9.59 -2.72
C LYS A 25 -7.44 -10.38 -2.21
N LEU A 26 -6.23 -9.86 -2.32
CA LEU A 26 -5.05 -10.65 -1.95
C LEU A 26 -5.07 -11.01 -0.47
N PRO A 27 -4.70 -12.24 -0.12
CA PRO A 27 -4.69 -12.66 1.28
C PRO A 27 -3.78 -11.77 2.13
N PHE A 28 -4.16 -11.58 3.39
CA PHE A 28 -3.31 -10.85 4.33
C PHE A 28 -1.97 -11.57 4.46
N GLY A 29 -0.90 -10.78 4.52
CA GLY A 29 0.45 -11.32 4.57
C GLY A 29 1.12 -11.47 3.22
N THR A 30 0.34 -11.33 2.13
CA THR A 30 0.90 -11.40 0.78
C THR A 30 1.90 -10.28 0.58
N LYS A 31 3.06 -10.62 0.02
CA LYS A 31 4.08 -9.63 -0.35
C LYS A 31 3.87 -9.24 -1.80
N VAL A 32 3.89 -7.95 -2.05
CA VAL A 32 3.63 -7.41 -3.39
C VAL A 32 4.70 -6.39 -3.72
N LYS A 33 5.27 -6.49 -4.90
CA LYS A 33 6.16 -5.46 -5.44
C LYS A 33 5.32 -4.43 -6.17
N VAL A 34 5.40 -3.20 -5.73
CA VAL A 34 4.65 -2.08 -6.32
C VAL A 34 5.65 -1.18 -7.02
N THR A 35 5.45 -0.96 -8.31
CA THR A 35 6.35 -0.14 -9.13
C THR A 35 5.61 1.08 -9.63
N ASN A 36 6.18 2.25 -9.37
CA ASN A 36 5.69 3.50 -9.96
C ASN A 36 6.09 3.52 -11.42
N ILE A 37 5.11 3.45 -12.32
CA ILE A 37 5.37 3.31 -13.76
C ILE A 37 6.16 4.51 -14.30
N LYS A 38 5.92 5.69 -13.75
CA LYS A 38 6.51 6.92 -14.28
C LYS A 38 8.01 7.01 -13.99
N ASN A 39 8.44 6.68 -12.78
CA ASN A 39 9.85 6.83 -12.40
C ASN A 39 10.57 5.50 -12.18
N ARG A 40 9.85 4.38 -12.29
CA ARG A 40 10.38 3.01 -12.14
C ARG A 40 10.90 2.67 -10.75
N LYS A 41 10.60 3.49 -9.76
CA LYS A 41 10.91 3.14 -8.38
C LYS A 41 9.93 2.10 -7.87
N SER A 42 10.40 1.18 -7.05
CA SER A 42 9.55 0.12 -6.53
C SER A 42 9.77 -0.09 -5.03
N ILE A 43 8.78 -0.74 -4.40
CA ILE A 43 8.80 -1.06 -2.99
C ILE A 43 8.05 -2.37 -2.79
N ILE A 44 8.50 -3.19 -1.85
CA ILE A 44 7.78 -4.39 -1.48
C ILE A 44 6.95 -4.09 -0.25
N VAL A 45 5.65 -4.42 -0.32
CA VAL A 45 4.72 -4.16 0.76
C VAL A 45 4.03 -5.46 1.17
N LYS A 46 3.53 -5.46 2.41
CA LYS A 46 2.71 -6.56 2.93
C LYS A 46 1.25 -6.12 2.90
N ILE A 47 0.38 -6.96 2.36
CA ILE A 47 -1.05 -6.68 2.37
C ILE A 47 -1.60 -6.98 3.76
N ASN A 48 -2.19 -5.99 4.41
CA ASN A 48 -2.76 -6.16 5.74
C ASN A 48 -4.11 -5.45 5.91
N ASP A 49 -4.69 -4.95 4.82
CA ASP A 49 -5.96 -4.24 4.91
C ASP A 49 -6.77 -4.48 3.65
N ARG A 50 -8.04 -4.08 3.68
CA ARG A 50 -8.95 -4.18 2.55
C ARG A 50 -9.26 -2.81 1.98
N GLY A 51 -9.43 -2.74 0.69
CA GLY A 51 -9.63 -1.55 -0.10
C GLY A 51 -8.57 -1.49 -1.20
N PRO A 52 -8.48 -0.40 -1.90
CA PRO A 52 -9.35 0.77 -1.88
C PRO A 52 -10.73 0.47 -2.47
N PHE A 53 -11.72 1.22 -2.01
CA PHE A 53 -13.08 1.05 -2.51
C PHE A 53 -13.49 2.19 -3.45
N VAL A 54 -12.47 2.86 -3.99
CA VAL A 54 -12.63 3.93 -4.97
C VAL A 54 -12.38 3.32 -6.34
N LYS A 55 -13.31 3.58 -7.26
CA LYS A 55 -13.22 3.05 -8.62
C LYS A 55 -11.92 3.50 -9.28
N GLY A 56 -11.25 2.56 -9.93
CA GLY A 56 -10.01 2.85 -10.66
C GLY A 56 -8.74 2.73 -9.84
N ARG A 57 -8.86 2.60 -8.52
CA ARG A 57 -7.68 2.39 -7.66
C ARG A 57 -7.57 0.91 -7.32
N ILE A 58 -6.36 0.37 -7.43
CA ILE A 58 -6.13 -1.06 -7.24
C ILE A 58 -5.43 -1.38 -5.92
N ILE A 59 -4.72 -0.44 -5.34
CA ILE A 59 -3.97 -0.63 -4.11
C ILE A 59 -3.80 0.71 -3.40
N ASP A 60 -3.84 0.68 -2.07
CA ASP A 60 -3.56 1.85 -1.24
C ASP A 60 -2.32 1.56 -0.40
N LEU A 61 -1.30 2.37 -0.56
CA LEU A 61 -0.04 2.22 0.16
C LEU A 61 -0.04 2.98 1.48
N SER A 62 0.68 2.46 2.48
CA SER A 62 0.99 3.24 3.67
C SER A 62 1.81 4.48 3.27
N GLY A 63 1.85 5.48 4.16
CA GLY A 63 2.63 6.69 3.87
C GLY A 63 4.09 6.40 3.59
N SER A 64 4.71 5.53 4.39
CA SER A 64 6.09 5.14 4.21
C SER A 64 6.33 4.46 2.87
N ALA A 65 5.43 3.53 2.47
CA ALA A 65 5.56 2.84 1.20
C ALA A 65 5.39 3.82 0.04
N PHE A 66 4.39 4.68 0.12
CA PHE A 66 4.14 5.67 -0.94
C PHE A 66 5.34 6.60 -1.11
N SER A 67 5.89 7.12 -0.02
CA SER A 67 7.01 8.05 -0.11
C SER A 67 8.29 7.41 -0.63
N SER A 68 8.38 6.08 -0.57
CA SER A 68 9.52 5.36 -1.14
C SER A 68 9.56 5.41 -2.66
N ILE A 69 8.40 5.59 -3.31
CA ILE A 69 8.32 5.52 -4.77
C ILE A 69 7.73 6.77 -5.40
N ALA A 70 7.28 7.74 -4.59
CA ALA A 70 6.69 8.97 -5.10
C ALA A 70 6.73 10.05 -4.03
N LYS A 71 6.47 11.29 -4.43
CA LYS A 71 6.28 12.37 -3.48
C LYS A 71 4.86 12.28 -2.91
N LEU A 72 4.69 12.49 -1.63
CA LEU A 72 3.37 12.45 -1.01
C LEU A 72 2.42 13.47 -1.64
N SER A 73 2.95 14.59 -2.13
CA SER A 73 2.14 15.60 -2.79
C SER A 73 1.53 15.13 -4.11
N ALA A 74 2.01 14.03 -4.67
CA ALA A 74 1.43 13.48 -5.90
C ALA A 74 0.02 12.93 -5.69
N GLY A 75 -0.30 12.52 -4.48
CA GLY A 75 -1.62 12.01 -4.12
C GLY A 75 -1.94 10.65 -4.71
N VAL A 76 -2.14 10.58 -6.00
CA VAL A 76 -2.45 9.34 -6.72
C VAL A 76 -1.44 9.13 -7.83
N ILE A 77 -0.92 7.89 -7.94
CA ILE A 77 0.04 7.54 -8.98
C ILE A 77 -0.39 6.24 -9.65
N LYS A 78 0.08 6.03 -10.87
CA LYS A 78 -0.14 4.78 -11.57
C LYS A 78 0.97 3.80 -11.21
N VAL A 79 0.58 2.60 -10.84
CA VAL A 79 1.53 1.58 -10.41
C VAL A 79 1.26 0.25 -11.10
N LYS A 80 2.30 -0.56 -11.16
CA LYS A 80 2.22 -1.96 -11.54
C LYS A 80 2.44 -2.77 -10.29
N ILE A 81 1.65 -3.82 -10.07
CA ILE A 81 1.83 -4.69 -8.91
C ILE A 81 2.17 -6.10 -9.33
N GLU A 82 3.02 -6.76 -8.56
CA GLU A 82 3.44 -8.13 -8.80
C GLU A 82 3.48 -8.86 -7.47
N VAL A 83 2.77 -9.97 -7.38
CA VAL A 83 2.81 -10.81 -6.17
C VAL A 83 4.15 -11.51 -6.11
N ILE A 84 4.79 -11.48 -4.95
CA ILE A 84 6.08 -12.13 -4.73
C ILE A 84 5.85 -13.43 -3.98
N GLN A 85 6.39 -14.48 -4.54
CA GLN A 85 6.27 -15.81 -3.96
C GLN A 85 7.34 -16.04 -2.89
#